data_194953c49c45e11109bae604edc977e9
#
_entry.id   194953c49c45e11109bae604edc977e9
#
_cell.length_a   1.000
_cell.length_b   1.000
_cell.length_c   1.000
_cell.angle_alpha   90.00
_cell.angle_beta   90.00
_cell.angle_gamma   90.00
#
_symmetry.space_group_name_H-M   'P 1'
#
loop_
_entity.id
_entity.type
_entity.pdbx_description
1 polymer ?
#
loop_
_entity_poly.entity_id
_entity_poly.type
_entity_poly.pdbx_seq_one_letter_code
_entity_poly.pdbx_strand_id
1 'polypeptide(L)'
;MITAVSADGTGVRAFDEGNGPVIVVIHPGLDDGRSWGKVAARLSGRFRVVRIVRRHYRLDLPAPAAYSIAREVDDVLALAKAIGEPMVIVGHSSGGVVALEVLAASPGTFAGAVLFEPPVAISPPSPAGEDALQRARAAAAAGKPGMAMRIFCRDVVGMPAFSAWLVRPVVAVTPKMRALAPRQLTDLDGVGLRLASYARITIPAVLLGGERSPAHLGERLDALAAVMPRAEKVTLARCDHSAHLKAPGEVARVIENLAGKVLH
;
A
#
# COMPACT_ATOMS: atom_id res chain seq x y z
N MET A 1 -15.94 9.67 -11.64
CA MET A 1 -15.21 9.86 -10.35
C MET A 1 -16.21 9.54 -9.25
N ILE A 2 -15.93 8.55 -8.39
CA ILE A 2 -16.78 8.21 -7.25
C ILE A 2 -16.53 9.24 -6.16
N THR A 3 -17.59 9.75 -5.54
CA THR A 3 -17.53 10.57 -4.33
C THR A 3 -18.10 9.76 -3.17
N ALA A 4 -17.26 9.47 -2.19
CA ALA A 4 -17.67 8.91 -0.91
C ALA A 4 -17.29 9.89 0.19
N VAL A 5 -17.98 9.84 1.32
CA VAL A 5 -17.67 10.68 2.49
C VAL A 5 -17.33 9.75 3.64
N SER A 6 -16.14 9.94 4.21
CA SER A 6 -15.65 9.19 5.37
C SER A 6 -16.43 9.52 6.63
N ALA A 7 -16.28 8.71 7.68
CA ALA A 7 -16.98 8.88 8.95
C ALA A 7 -16.73 10.25 9.62
N ASP A 8 -15.56 10.87 9.36
CA ASP A 8 -15.20 12.19 9.87
C ASP A 8 -15.61 13.37 8.95
N GLY A 9 -16.43 13.10 7.91
CA GLY A 9 -16.86 14.10 6.93
C GLY A 9 -15.85 14.38 5.82
N THR A 10 -14.67 13.77 5.82
CA THR A 10 -13.67 13.95 4.76
C THR A 10 -14.14 13.30 3.46
N GLY A 11 -14.14 14.05 2.36
CA GLY A 11 -14.44 13.50 1.04
C GLY A 11 -13.34 12.54 0.57
N VAL A 12 -13.70 11.31 0.26
CA VAL A 12 -12.81 10.29 -0.33
C VAL A 12 -12.65 10.54 -1.82
N ARG A 13 -11.43 10.43 -2.34
CA ARG A 13 -11.13 10.55 -3.77
C ARG A 13 -10.59 9.25 -4.33
N ALA A 14 -11.01 8.91 -5.54
CA ALA A 14 -10.49 7.76 -6.26
C ALA A 14 -10.47 8.04 -7.77
N PHE A 15 -9.51 7.44 -8.47
CA PHE A 15 -9.58 7.25 -9.91
C PHE A 15 -10.52 6.06 -10.17
N ASP A 16 -11.36 6.14 -11.19
CA ASP A 16 -12.40 5.18 -11.49
C ASP A 16 -12.37 4.93 -13.00
N GLU A 17 -11.99 3.74 -13.41
CA GLU A 17 -11.70 3.39 -14.81
C GLU A 17 -12.29 2.02 -15.14
N GLY A 18 -12.83 1.87 -16.36
CA GLY A 18 -13.41 0.62 -16.84
C GLY A 18 -14.80 0.34 -16.31
N ASN A 19 -15.32 -0.84 -16.66
CA ASN A 19 -16.65 -1.34 -16.28
C ASN A 19 -16.54 -2.83 -15.95
N GLY A 20 -17.49 -3.39 -15.19
CA GLY A 20 -17.54 -4.78 -14.78
C GLY A 20 -17.21 -4.98 -13.31
N PRO A 21 -16.84 -6.22 -12.89
CA PRO A 21 -16.57 -6.52 -11.49
C PRO A 21 -15.49 -5.60 -10.89
N VAL A 22 -15.64 -5.24 -9.62
CA VAL A 22 -14.87 -4.13 -9.02
C VAL A 22 -13.56 -4.61 -8.39
N ILE A 23 -12.50 -3.87 -8.68
CA ILE A 23 -11.19 -3.97 -8.05
C ILE A 23 -10.85 -2.64 -7.40
N VAL A 24 -10.70 -2.62 -6.07
CA VAL A 24 -10.26 -1.45 -5.31
C VAL A 24 -8.77 -1.54 -5.06
N VAL A 25 -8.01 -0.51 -5.43
CA VAL A 25 -6.54 -0.46 -5.26
C VAL A 25 -6.16 0.59 -4.23
N ILE A 26 -5.38 0.19 -3.23
CA ILE A 26 -4.76 1.06 -2.22
C ILE A 26 -3.27 1.17 -2.54
N HIS A 27 -2.85 2.36 -2.96
CA HIS A 27 -1.49 2.64 -3.43
C HIS A 27 -0.44 2.63 -2.29
N PRO A 28 0.85 2.44 -2.61
CA PRO A 28 1.95 2.49 -1.63
C PRO A 28 2.21 3.92 -1.12
N GLY A 29 3.19 4.06 -0.26
CA GLY A 29 3.73 5.35 0.14
C GLY A 29 4.33 6.16 -1.01
N LEU A 30 4.54 7.48 -0.80
CA LEU A 30 5.07 8.43 -1.79
C LEU A 30 4.29 8.50 -3.11
N ASP A 31 3.04 8.06 -3.13
CA ASP A 31 2.20 8.00 -4.30
C ASP A 31 0.85 8.72 -4.07
N ASP A 32 0.10 8.90 -5.14
CA ASP A 32 -1.27 9.43 -5.14
C ASP A 32 -2.22 8.54 -5.96
N GLY A 33 -1.87 7.27 -6.14
CA GLY A 33 -2.61 6.29 -6.93
C GLY A 33 -2.27 6.28 -8.43
N ARG A 34 -1.47 7.24 -8.92
CA ARG A 34 -1.11 7.29 -10.34
C ARG A 34 -0.12 6.22 -10.75
N SER A 35 0.76 5.76 -9.85
CA SER A 35 1.75 4.73 -10.16
C SER A 35 1.12 3.41 -10.60
N TRP A 36 -0.11 3.15 -10.16
CA TRP A 36 -0.90 1.97 -10.54
C TRP A 36 -1.66 2.12 -11.87
N GLY A 37 -1.54 3.25 -12.56
CA GLY A 37 -2.26 3.52 -13.81
C GLY A 37 -1.97 2.50 -14.92
N LYS A 38 -0.73 2.00 -15.03
CA LYS A 38 -0.38 0.97 -16.03
C LYS A 38 -1.02 -0.39 -15.74
N VAL A 39 -1.19 -0.75 -14.47
CA VAL A 39 -1.91 -1.97 -14.05
C VAL A 39 -3.40 -1.77 -14.28
N ALA A 40 -3.97 -0.63 -13.86
CA ALA A 40 -5.37 -0.30 -14.08
C ALA A 40 -5.77 -0.35 -15.57
N ALA A 41 -4.97 0.23 -16.45
CA ALA A 41 -5.21 0.21 -17.90
C ALA A 41 -5.26 -1.20 -18.50
N ARG A 42 -4.56 -2.18 -17.89
CA ARG A 42 -4.63 -3.60 -18.33
C ARG A 42 -5.88 -4.31 -17.84
N LEU A 43 -6.38 -3.92 -16.67
CA LEU A 43 -7.55 -4.52 -16.04
C LEU A 43 -8.86 -3.89 -16.53
N SER A 44 -8.84 -2.60 -16.91
CA SER A 44 -10.04 -1.79 -17.19
C SER A 44 -10.86 -2.25 -18.41
N GLY A 45 -10.31 -3.12 -19.25
CA GLY A 45 -11.07 -3.76 -20.34
C GLY A 45 -12.09 -4.81 -19.85
N ARG A 46 -11.94 -5.32 -18.63
CA ARG A 46 -12.79 -6.38 -18.05
C ARG A 46 -13.31 -6.06 -16.66
N PHE A 47 -12.68 -5.13 -15.96
CA PHE A 47 -12.97 -4.79 -14.57
C PHE A 47 -13.15 -3.28 -14.42
N ARG A 48 -13.94 -2.88 -13.43
CA ARG A 48 -13.95 -1.52 -12.94
C ARG A 48 -12.86 -1.37 -11.89
N VAL A 49 -11.84 -0.58 -12.19
CA VAL A 49 -10.67 -0.38 -11.30
C VAL A 49 -10.80 0.96 -10.59
N VAL A 50 -10.96 0.90 -9.28
CA VAL A 50 -11.10 2.07 -8.41
C VAL A 50 -9.83 2.21 -7.57
N ARG A 51 -9.00 3.21 -7.90
CA ARG A 51 -7.73 3.48 -7.20
C ARG A 51 -7.95 4.61 -6.20
N ILE A 52 -8.06 4.28 -4.91
CA ILE A 52 -8.24 5.28 -3.85
C ILE A 52 -7.00 6.17 -3.73
N VAL A 53 -7.22 7.47 -3.53
CA VAL A 53 -6.15 8.41 -3.17
C VAL A 53 -6.11 8.48 -1.64
N ARG A 54 -5.13 7.82 -1.02
CA ARG A 54 -4.99 7.76 0.43
C ARG A 54 -4.92 9.16 1.04
N ARG A 55 -5.76 9.44 2.06
CA ARG A 55 -5.82 10.76 2.70
C ARG A 55 -4.47 11.24 3.20
N HIS A 56 -3.64 10.33 3.68
CA HIS A 56 -2.31 10.62 4.18
C HIS A 56 -1.39 11.27 3.14
N TYR A 57 -1.62 10.99 1.85
CA TYR A 57 -0.83 11.52 0.73
C TYR A 57 -1.53 12.63 -0.07
N ARG A 58 -2.71 13.07 0.36
CA ARG A 58 -3.47 14.15 -0.31
C ARG A 58 -2.92 15.52 0.10
N LEU A 59 -2.21 16.19 -0.81
CA LEU A 59 -1.61 17.52 -0.58
C LEU A 59 -2.62 18.67 -0.53
N ASP A 60 -3.86 18.42 -0.93
CA ASP A 60 -4.98 19.36 -0.80
C ASP A 60 -5.64 19.32 0.59
N LEU A 61 -5.26 18.36 1.43
CA LEU A 61 -5.64 18.30 2.84
C LEU A 61 -4.45 18.76 3.70
N PRO A 62 -4.72 19.42 4.84
CA PRO A 62 -3.67 19.72 5.80
C PRO A 62 -2.98 18.42 6.23
N ALA A 63 -1.67 18.52 6.50
CA ALA A 63 -0.96 17.39 7.07
C ALA A 63 -1.56 17.08 8.45
N PRO A 64 -1.97 15.82 8.72
CA PRO A 64 -2.50 15.47 10.02
C PRO A 64 -1.43 15.64 11.09
N ALA A 65 -1.84 16.06 12.30
CA ALA A 65 -0.93 16.17 13.44
C ALA A 65 -0.30 14.81 13.82
N ALA A 66 -1.06 13.72 13.61
CA ALA A 66 -0.60 12.34 13.74
C ALA A 66 -1.21 11.47 12.64
N TYR A 67 -0.47 10.46 12.22
CA TYR A 67 -1.01 9.42 11.33
C TYR A 67 -2.11 8.63 12.04
N SER A 68 -3.13 8.22 11.30
CA SER A 68 -4.20 7.37 11.81
C SER A 68 -4.63 6.36 10.76
N ILE A 69 -4.24 5.10 10.96
CA ILE A 69 -4.68 4.01 10.10
C ILE A 69 -6.19 3.81 10.16
N ALA A 70 -6.81 4.03 11.31
CA ALA A 70 -8.26 3.91 11.46
C ALA A 70 -9.02 4.84 10.50
N ARG A 71 -8.54 6.08 10.32
CA ARG A 71 -9.15 7.01 9.35
C ARG A 71 -8.97 6.57 7.90
N GLU A 72 -7.85 5.93 7.56
CA GLU A 72 -7.66 5.35 6.22
C GLU A 72 -8.57 4.13 6.02
N VAL A 73 -8.78 3.32 7.06
CA VAL A 73 -9.76 2.22 7.07
C VAL A 73 -11.17 2.77 6.82
N ASP A 74 -11.58 3.81 7.54
CA ASP A 74 -12.89 4.47 7.36
C ASP A 74 -13.09 4.97 5.92
N ASP A 75 -12.05 5.54 5.30
CA ASP A 75 -12.10 5.98 3.90
C ASP A 75 -12.37 4.83 2.94
N VAL A 76 -11.65 3.71 3.11
CA VAL A 76 -11.81 2.55 2.24
C VAL A 76 -13.19 1.91 2.44
N LEU A 77 -13.68 1.81 3.67
CA LEU A 77 -15.01 1.28 3.96
C LEU A 77 -16.12 2.20 3.44
N ALA A 78 -15.95 3.52 3.54
CA ALA A 78 -16.89 4.47 2.96
C ALA A 78 -16.95 4.37 1.43
N LEU A 79 -15.78 4.19 0.79
CA LEU A 79 -15.71 3.95 -0.66
C LEU A 79 -16.37 2.61 -1.03
N ALA A 80 -16.09 1.53 -0.30
CA ALA A 80 -16.69 0.22 -0.52
C ALA A 80 -18.22 0.27 -0.39
N LYS A 81 -18.73 0.97 0.63
CA LYS A 81 -20.16 1.19 0.82
C LYS A 81 -20.80 1.97 -0.34
N ALA A 82 -20.09 3.00 -0.85
CA ALA A 82 -20.60 3.79 -1.99
C ALA A 82 -20.59 2.99 -3.29
N ILE A 83 -19.70 2.03 -3.46
CA ILE A 83 -19.67 1.10 -4.60
C ILE A 83 -20.83 0.11 -4.49
N GLY A 84 -21.06 -0.50 -3.32
CA GLY A 84 -22.21 -1.37 -3.04
C GLY A 84 -22.24 -2.72 -3.76
N GLU A 85 -21.12 -3.14 -4.35
CA GLU A 85 -20.99 -4.37 -5.14
C GLU A 85 -19.87 -5.28 -4.55
N PRO A 86 -19.89 -6.60 -4.80
CA PRO A 86 -18.76 -7.46 -4.47
C PRO A 86 -17.47 -6.99 -5.14
N MET A 87 -16.37 -6.95 -4.40
CA MET A 87 -15.11 -6.40 -4.91
C MET A 87 -13.89 -7.15 -4.38
N VAL A 88 -12.80 -7.06 -5.15
CA VAL A 88 -11.46 -7.47 -4.71
C VAL A 88 -10.70 -6.24 -4.23
N ILE A 89 -10.02 -6.35 -3.08
CA ILE A 89 -9.12 -5.33 -2.58
C ILE A 89 -7.68 -5.66 -2.96
N VAL A 90 -6.95 -4.67 -3.46
CA VAL A 90 -5.52 -4.76 -3.77
C VAL A 90 -4.78 -3.73 -2.94
N GLY A 91 -3.86 -4.15 -2.10
CA GLY A 91 -3.04 -3.24 -1.30
C GLY A 91 -1.56 -3.43 -1.58
N HIS A 92 -0.82 -2.34 -1.82
CA HIS A 92 0.61 -2.40 -2.09
C HIS A 92 1.42 -1.69 -1.01
N SER A 93 2.47 -2.33 -0.52
CA SER A 93 3.37 -1.76 0.50
C SER A 93 2.57 -1.27 1.72
N SER A 94 2.73 -0.03 2.17
CA SER A 94 1.94 0.54 3.26
C SER A 94 0.42 0.53 2.98
N GLY A 95 0.01 0.68 1.71
CA GLY A 95 -1.39 0.45 1.30
C GLY A 95 -1.86 -1.00 1.49
N GLY A 96 -0.94 -1.95 1.48
CA GLY A 96 -1.20 -3.36 1.84
C GLY A 96 -1.49 -3.55 3.33
N VAL A 97 -0.83 -2.77 4.20
CA VAL A 97 -1.15 -2.75 5.64
C VAL A 97 -2.53 -2.14 5.86
N VAL A 98 -2.86 -1.03 5.17
CA VAL A 98 -4.22 -0.47 5.21
C VAL A 98 -5.25 -1.50 4.76
N ALA A 99 -5.00 -2.25 3.67
CA ALA A 99 -5.88 -3.30 3.21
C ALA A 99 -6.09 -4.41 4.26
N LEU A 100 -5.03 -4.84 4.95
CA LEU A 100 -5.12 -5.82 6.04
C LEU A 100 -5.97 -5.31 7.20
N GLU A 101 -5.81 -4.05 7.60
CA GLU A 101 -6.62 -3.45 8.67
C GLU A 101 -8.10 -3.31 8.25
N VAL A 102 -8.36 -2.96 6.99
CA VAL A 102 -9.74 -2.94 6.43
C VAL A 102 -10.37 -4.32 6.50
N LEU A 103 -9.66 -5.35 6.06
CA LEU A 103 -10.13 -6.74 6.06
C LEU A 103 -10.33 -7.27 7.47
N ALA A 104 -9.47 -6.89 8.42
CA ALA A 104 -9.62 -7.26 9.82
C ALA A 104 -10.80 -6.54 10.50
N ALA A 105 -11.08 -5.30 10.12
CA ALA A 105 -12.20 -4.52 10.64
C ALA A 105 -13.56 -4.94 10.04
N SER A 106 -13.59 -5.34 8.77
CA SER A 106 -14.82 -5.71 8.06
C SER A 106 -14.60 -6.93 7.14
N PRO A 107 -14.53 -8.16 7.70
CA PRO A 107 -14.16 -9.37 6.97
C PRO A 107 -15.10 -9.73 5.80
N GLY A 108 -16.35 -9.28 5.82
CA GLY A 108 -17.37 -9.61 4.79
C GLY A 108 -17.48 -8.59 3.65
N THR A 109 -16.73 -7.50 3.67
CA THR A 109 -16.87 -6.43 2.67
C THR A 109 -16.26 -6.78 1.32
N PHE A 110 -15.21 -7.61 1.30
CA PHE A 110 -14.47 -7.96 0.10
C PHE A 110 -14.55 -9.47 -0.18
N ALA A 111 -14.64 -9.82 -1.45
CA ALA A 111 -14.69 -11.21 -1.91
C ALA A 111 -13.30 -11.85 -1.99
N GLY A 112 -12.25 -11.05 -2.12
CA GLY A 112 -10.86 -11.51 -2.19
C GLY A 112 -9.87 -10.38 -2.02
N ALA A 113 -8.58 -10.71 -1.80
CA ALA A 113 -7.52 -9.73 -1.59
C ALA A 113 -6.23 -10.07 -2.33
N VAL A 114 -5.54 -9.06 -2.88
CA VAL A 114 -4.14 -9.16 -3.31
C VAL A 114 -3.30 -8.22 -2.46
N LEU A 115 -2.36 -8.75 -1.71
CA LEU A 115 -1.52 -8.03 -0.77
C LEU A 115 -0.07 -8.06 -1.28
N PHE A 116 0.35 -6.97 -1.92
CA PHE A 116 1.67 -6.87 -2.52
C PHE A 116 2.66 -6.29 -1.51
N GLU A 117 3.46 -7.18 -0.93
CA GLU A 117 4.56 -6.89 0.01
C GLU A 117 4.20 -5.85 1.09
N PRO A 118 3.13 -6.08 1.88
CA PRO A 118 2.81 -5.22 3.00
C PRO A 118 3.91 -5.29 4.07
N PRO A 119 4.47 -4.16 4.54
CA PRO A 119 5.53 -4.14 5.55
C PRO A 119 4.96 -4.31 6.97
N VAL A 120 4.21 -5.39 7.20
CA VAL A 120 3.66 -5.70 8.53
C VAL A 120 4.77 -5.88 9.56
N ALA A 121 4.55 -5.43 10.80
CA ALA A 121 5.48 -5.68 11.89
C ALA A 121 5.35 -7.15 12.34
N ILE A 122 6.46 -7.90 12.24
CA ILE A 122 6.57 -9.30 12.69
C ILE A 122 7.37 -9.43 13.98
N SER A 123 8.09 -8.38 14.35
CA SER A 123 8.85 -8.22 15.60
C SER A 123 8.87 -6.74 15.98
N PRO A 124 9.20 -6.40 17.23
CA PRO A 124 9.46 -5.01 17.61
C PRO A 124 10.54 -4.39 16.71
N PRO A 125 10.50 -3.08 16.45
CA PRO A 125 11.52 -2.41 15.67
C PRO A 125 12.91 -2.61 16.30
N SER A 126 13.95 -2.77 15.48
CA SER A 126 15.29 -2.81 16.00
C SER A 126 15.75 -1.41 16.43
N PRO A 127 16.60 -1.27 17.46
CA PRO A 127 17.16 0.03 17.86
C PRO A 127 17.83 0.79 16.71
N ALA A 128 18.50 0.07 15.81
CA ALA A 128 19.12 0.66 14.62
C ALA A 128 18.08 1.20 13.61
N GLY A 129 16.96 0.49 13.44
CA GLY A 129 15.85 0.93 12.59
C GLY A 129 15.12 2.17 13.15
N GLU A 130 14.91 2.19 14.47
CA GLU A 130 14.34 3.35 15.15
C GLU A 130 15.26 4.58 15.05
N ASP A 131 16.57 4.42 15.30
CA ASP A 131 17.55 5.50 15.11
C ASP A 131 17.56 6.01 13.66
N ALA A 132 17.55 5.12 12.69
CA ALA A 132 17.50 5.49 11.27
C ALA A 132 16.25 6.32 10.93
N LEU A 133 15.09 5.91 11.46
CA LEU A 133 13.83 6.66 11.25
C LEU A 133 13.89 8.03 11.92
N GLN A 134 14.44 8.13 13.13
CA GLN A 134 14.64 9.42 13.82
C GLN A 134 15.58 10.34 13.06
N ARG A 135 16.70 9.83 12.55
CA ARG A 135 17.63 10.60 11.69
C ARG A 135 16.94 11.08 10.40
N ALA A 136 16.11 10.24 9.78
CA ALA A 136 15.34 10.62 8.60
C ALA A 136 14.36 11.76 8.92
N ARG A 137 13.63 11.66 10.04
CA ARG A 137 12.70 12.71 10.52
C ARG A 137 13.43 14.03 10.82
N ALA A 138 14.55 13.97 11.49
CA ALA A 138 15.39 15.15 11.77
C ALA A 138 15.87 15.82 10.48
N ALA A 139 16.27 15.04 9.48
CA ALA A 139 16.66 15.56 8.18
C ALA A 139 15.47 16.24 7.44
N ALA A 140 14.27 15.67 7.51
CA ALA A 140 13.06 16.28 6.95
C ALA A 140 12.71 17.60 7.65
N ALA A 141 12.74 17.63 8.99
CA ALA A 141 12.49 18.83 9.79
C ALA A 141 13.52 19.94 9.52
N ALA A 142 14.76 19.58 9.19
CA ALA A 142 15.83 20.52 8.77
C ALA A 142 15.68 20.98 7.30
N GLY A 143 14.55 20.71 6.62
CA GLY A 143 14.32 21.11 5.23
C GLY A 143 15.14 20.32 4.19
N LYS A 144 15.61 19.12 4.52
CA LYS A 144 16.44 18.26 3.68
C LYS A 144 15.69 16.96 3.27
N PRO A 145 14.52 17.04 2.58
CA PRO A 145 13.67 15.90 2.29
C PRO A 145 14.38 14.81 1.44
N GLY A 146 15.27 15.21 0.52
CA GLY A 146 16.05 14.24 -0.25
C GLY A 146 17.02 13.43 0.61
N MET A 147 17.64 14.03 1.64
CA MET A 147 18.46 13.31 2.60
C MET A 147 17.62 12.39 3.48
N ALA A 148 16.47 12.89 3.95
CA ALA A 148 15.52 12.12 4.73
C ALA A 148 15.11 10.83 4.02
N MET A 149 14.72 10.93 2.75
CA MET A 149 14.33 9.78 1.94
C MET A 149 15.49 8.85 1.62
N ARG A 150 16.70 9.38 1.42
CA ARG A 150 17.89 8.52 1.26
C ARG A 150 18.13 7.67 2.51
N ILE A 151 18.08 8.27 3.71
CA ILE A 151 18.23 7.53 4.98
C ILE A 151 17.12 6.48 5.11
N PHE A 152 15.87 6.89 4.91
CA PHE A 152 14.72 5.99 4.99
C PHE A 152 14.84 4.80 4.02
N CYS A 153 15.11 5.05 2.75
CA CYS A 153 15.20 4.00 1.74
C CYS A 153 16.37 3.03 2.03
N ARG A 154 17.53 3.54 2.48
CA ARG A 154 18.68 2.69 2.76
C ARG A 154 18.56 1.95 4.09
N ASP A 155 18.25 2.67 5.16
CA ASP A 155 18.46 2.20 6.52
C ASP A 155 17.15 1.63 7.16
N VAL A 156 15.98 2.00 6.63
CA VAL A 156 14.68 1.48 7.08
C VAL A 156 14.11 0.46 6.09
N VAL A 157 14.11 0.80 4.77
CA VAL A 157 13.58 -0.09 3.73
C VAL A 157 14.59 -1.15 3.29
N GLY A 158 15.87 -0.97 3.53
CA GLY A 158 16.92 -1.92 3.13
C GLY A 158 17.27 -1.89 1.64
N MET A 159 17.05 -0.76 0.96
CA MET A 159 17.46 -0.62 -0.44
C MET A 159 18.99 -0.60 -0.59
N PRO A 160 19.53 -1.14 -1.71
CA PRO A 160 20.96 -1.02 -2.00
C PRO A 160 21.42 0.44 -1.94
N ALA A 161 22.61 0.69 -1.37
CA ALA A 161 23.14 2.03 -1.12
C ALA A 161 23.16 2.93 -2.36
N PHE A 162 23.50 2.37 -3.53
CA PHE A 162 23.49 3.09 -4.80
C PHE A 162 22.07 3.55 -5.20
N SER A 163 21.06 2.66 -5.09
CA SER A 163 19.66 3.00 -5.40
C SER A 163 19.13 4.07 -4.44
N ALA A 164 19.41 3.94 -3.14
CA ALA A 164 19.04 4.93 -2.14
C ALA A 164 19.72 6.29 -2.37
N TRP A 165 20.97 6.29 -2.89
CA TRP A 165 21.68 7.52 -3.26
C TRP A 165 20.97 8.27 -4.40
N LEU A 166 20.45 7.56 -5.41
CA LEU A 166 19.71 8.15 -6.53
C LEU A 166 18.36 8.75 -6.12
N VAL A 167 17.74 8.29 -5.02
CA VAL A 167 16.50 8.88 -4.49
C VAL A 167 16.69 10.32 -4.05
N ARG A 168 17.86 10.67 -3.49
CA ARG A 168 18.14 11.98 -2.92
C ARG A 168 17.91 13.15 -3.90
N PRO A 169 18.56 13.19 -5.09
CA PRO A 169 18.35 14.27 -6.04
C PRO A 169 16.92 14.29 -6.59
N VAL A 170 16.32 13.13 -6.87
CA VAL A 170 14.94 13.04 -7.39
C VAL A 170 13.95 13.69 -6.43
N VAL A 171 14.03 13.37 -5.14
CA VAL A 171 13.17 13.97 -4.12
C VAL A 171 13.49 15.47 -3.95
N ALA A 172 14.76 15.85 -3.99
CA ALA A 172 15.16 17.24 -3.81
C ALA A 172 14.62 18.18 -4.91
N VAL A 173 14.56 17.72 -6.16
CA VAL A 173 14.14 18.54 -7.32
C VAL A 173 12.66 18.42 -7.68
N THR A 174 11.97 17.37 -7.21
CA THR A 174 10.56 17.14 -7.54
C THR A 174 9.66 17.74 -6.46
N PRO A 175 8.91 18.82 -6.74
CA PRO A 175 8.09 19.51 -5.73
C PRO A 175 7.10 18.56 -5.01
N LYS A 176 6.42 17.69 -5.76
CA LYS A 176 5.51 16.69 -5.20
C LYS A 176 6.23 15.74 -4.24
N MET A 177 7.37 15.17 -4.62
CA MET A 177 8.11 14.24 -3.76
C MET A 177 8.64 14.93 -2.50
N ARG A 178 9.07 16.20 -2.60
CA ARG A 178 9.46 17.02 -1.44
C ARG A 178 8.30 17.16 -0.44
N ALA A 179 7.09 17.41 -0.93
CA ALA A 179 5.91 17.56 -0.09
C ALA A 179 5.44 16.23 0.53
N LEU A 180 5.63 15.11 -0.18
CA LEU A 180 5.24 13.78 0.29
C LEU A 180 6.26 13.14 1.24
N ALA A 181 7.54 13.51 1.17
CA ALA A 181 8.60 12.89 1.96
C ALA A 181 8.35 12.93 3.49
N PRO A 182 7.93 14.06 4.12
CA PRO A 182 7.59 14.05 5.53
C PRO A 182 6.44 13.10 5.88
N ARG A 183 5.43 13.00 5.00
CA ARG A 183 4.29 12.08 5.19
C ARG A 183 4.72 10.63 5.12
N GLN A 184 5.67 10.28 4.24
CA GLN A 184 6.25 8.93 4.20
C GLN A 184 6.90 8.51 5.51
N LEU A 185 7.54 9.43 6.21
CA LEU A 185 8.24 9.14 7.46
C LEU A 185 7.30 8.93 8.66
N THR A 186 6.03 9.27 8.51
CA THR A 186 4.98 9.05 9.50
C THR A 186 3.95 8.01 9.05
N ASP A 187 4.07 7.50 7.81
CA ASP A 187 3.18 6.46 7.31
C ASP A 187 3.33 5.19 8.17
N LEU A 188 2.22 4.67 8.63
CA LEU A 188 2.14 3.53 9.55
C LEU A 188 2.61 3.80 10.99
N ASP A 189 2.84 5.04 11.39
CA ASP A 189 3.10 5.35 12.81
C ASP A 189 1.98 4.82 13.70
N GLY A 190 2.35 4.15 14.79
CA GLY A 190 1.38 3.57 15.73
C GLY A 190 0.71 2.28 15.26
N VAL A 191 1.03 1.77 14.07
CA VAL A 191 0.62 0.42 13.65
C VAL A 191 1.59 -0.58 14.27
N GLY A 192 1.17 -1.17 15.38
CA GLY A 192 2.00 -2.10 16.16
C GLY A 192 1.98 -3.54 15.60
N LEU A 193 2.41 -4.48 16.44
CA LEU A 193 2.40 -5.92 16.17
C LEU A 193 0.96 -6.44 16.12
N ARG A 194 0.40 -6.62 14.93
CA ARG A 194 -1.00 -7.03 14.73
C ARG A 194 -1.17 -8.34 13.98
N LEU A 195 -0.07 -9.07 13.72
CA LEU A 195 -0.05 -10.25 12.87
C LEU A 195 -1.13 -11.28 13.24
N ALA A 196 -1.29 -11.57 14.55
CA ALA A 196 -2.30 -12.51 15.02
C ALA A 196 -3.75 -12.07 14.70
N SER A 197 -4.02 -10.77 14.58
CA SER A 197 -5.36 -10.28 14.25
C SER A 197 -5.78 -10.61 12.81
N TYR A 198 -4.83 -10.86 11.92
CA TYR A 198 -5.09 -11.18 10.51
C TYR A 198 -5.54 -12.64 10.30
N ALA A 199 -5.47 -13.50 11.33
CA ALA A 199 -6.05 -14.85 11.30
C ALA A 199 -7.57 -14.84 11.04
N ARG A 200 -8.26 -13.74 11.35
CA ARG A 200 -9.69 -13.56 11.06
C ARG A 200 -10.03 -13.29 9.59
N ILE A 201 -9.03 -13.04 8.76
CA ILE A 201 -9.21 -12.81 7.31
C ILE A 201 -9.35 -14.19 6.66
N THR A 202 -10.59 -14.59 6.38
CA THR A 202 -10.94 -15.93 5.85
C THR A 202 -11.32 -15.91 4.38
N ILE A 203 -11.26 -14.77 3.70
CA ILE A 203 -11.46 -14.67 2.25
C ILE A 203 -10.23 -15.17 1.49
N PRO A 204 -10.37 -15.62 0.23
CA PRO A 204 -9.24 -15.92 -0.63
C PRO A 204 -8.29 -14.73 -0.74
N ALA A 205 -7.01 -14.93 -0.46
CA ALA A 205 -6.01 -13.87 -0.53
C ALA A 205 -4.75 -14.35 -1.27
N VAL A 206 -4.17 -13.46 -2.08
CA VAL A 206 -2.87 -13.66 -2.69
C VAL A 206 -1.86 -12.74 -2.01
N LEU A 207 -0.82 -13.34 -1.43
CA LEU A 207 0.35 -12.66 -0.89
C LEU A 207 1.39 -12.56 -2.00
N LEU A 208 1.44 -11.39 -2.65
CA LEU A 208 2.26 -11.16 -3.84
C LEU A 208 3.62 -10.61 -3.44
N GLY A 209 4.69 -11.21 -3.96
CA GLY A 209 6.07 -10.77 -3.77
C GLY A 209 6.87 -10.76 -5.06
N GLY A 210 7.99 -10.04 -5.07
CA GLY A 210 8.99 -10.06 -6.14
C GLY A 210 10.23 -10.86 -5.72
N GLU A 211 10.75 -11.69 -6.61
CA GLU A 211 11.96 -12.50 -6.38
C GLU A 211 13.19 -11.64 -6.00
N ARG A 212 13.25 -10.41 -6.52
CA ARG A 212 14.34 -9.46 -6.29
C ARG A 212 14.04 -8.40 -5.25
N SER A 213 12.94 -8.55 -4.53
CA SER A 213 12.61 -7.67 -3.41
C SER A 213 13.54 -7.93 -2.21
N PRO A 214 13.74 -6.96 -1.32
CA PRO A 214 14.47 -7.18 -0.08
C PRO A 214 13.94 -8.38 0.71
N ALA A 215 14.81 -9.22 1.25
CA ALA A 215 14.45 -10.49 1.91
C ALA A 215 13.42 -10.32 3.02
N HIS A 216 13.53 -9.24 3.80
CA HIS A 216 12.61 -8.93 4.88
C HIS A 216 11.14 -8.77 4.44
N LEU A 217 10.86 -8.45 3.14
CA LEU A 217 9.50 -8.41 2.62
C LEU A 217 8.96 -9.82 2.38
N GLY A 218 9.81 -10.73 1.91
CA GLY A 218 9.48 -12.15 1.80
C GLY A 218 9.16 -12.79 3.16
N GLU A 219 9.96 -12.50 4.20
CA GLU A 219 9.75 -12.96 5.58
C GLU A 219 8.37 -12.51 6.12
N ARG A 220 7.94 -11.30 5.80
CA ARG A 220 6.61 -10.78 6.18
C ARG A 220 5.48 -11.48 5.45
N LEU A 221 5.68 -11.82 4.17
CA LEU A 221 4.70 -12.63 3.43
C LEU A 221 4.60 -14.04 4.01
N ASP A 222 5.72 -14.65 4.42
CA ASP A 222 5.72 -15.96 5.08
C ASP A 222 4.99 -15.91 6.43
N ALA A 223 5.22 -14.87 7.22
CA ALA A 223 4.51 -14.68 8.49
C ALA A 223 2.99 -14.47 8.28
N LEU A 224 2.57 -13.73 7.26
CA LEU A 224 1.17 -13.58 6.90
C LEU A 224 0.57 -14.90 6.43
N ALA A 225 1.27 -15.66 5.58
CA ALA A 225 0.82 -16.98 5.11
C ALA A 225 0.61 -17.97 6.28
N ALA A 226 1.44 -17.86 7.33
CA ALA A 226 1.30 -18.72 8.51
C ALA A 226 0.05 -18.44 9.35
N VAL A 227 -0.53 -17.24 9.27
CA VAL A 227 -1.70 -16.84 10.09
C VAL A 227 -2.99 -16.71 9.27
N MET A 228 -2.92 -16.40 7.98
CA MET A 228 -4.09 -16.21 7.12
C MET A 228 -4.52 -17.55 6.49
N PRO A 229 -5.68 -18.12 6.85
CA PRO A 229 -6.01 -19.53 6.55
C PRO A 229 -6.27 -19.80 5.06
N ARG A 230 -6.54 -18.78 4.25
CA ARG A 230 -6.81 -18.91 2.80
C ARG A 230 -5.89 -18.03 1.96
N ALA A 231 -4.69 -17.74 2.48
CA ALA A 231 -3.68 -17.02 1.73
C ALA A 231 -2.81 -17.95 0.89
N GLU A 232 -2.61 -17.59 -0.38
CA GLU A 232 -1.69 -18.22 -1.31
C GLU A 232 -0.53 -17.25 -1.59
N LYS A 233 0.71 -17.72 -1.49
CA LYS A 233 1.89 -16.93 -1.79
C LYS A 233 2.24 -17.06 -3.28
N VAL A 234 2.38 -15.92 -3.96
CA VAL A 234 2.80 -15.83 -5.37
C VAL A 234 4.04 -14.95 -5.47
N THR A 235 5.12 -15.48 -6.08
CA THR A 235 6.36 -14.73 -6.29
C THR A 235 6.55 -14.47 -7.79
N LEU A 236 6.67 -13.19 -8.17
CA LEU A 236 6.95 -12.79 -9.55
C LEU A 236 8.43 -12.92 -9.84
N ALA A 237 8.79 -13.80 -10.79
CA ALA A 237 10.16 -14.00 -11.22
C ALA A 237 10.78 -12.71 -11.78
N ARG A 238 12.04 -12.43 -11.43
CA ARG A 238 12.81 -11.27 -11.89
C ARG A 238 12.21 -9.89 -11.54
N CYS A 239 11.15 -9.85 -10.74
CA CYS A 239 10.49 -8.63 -10.29
C CYS A 239 10.97 -8.21 -8.89
N ASP A 240 10.79 -6.93 -8.57
CA ASP A 240 11.05 -6.35 -7.27
C ASP A 240 9.80 -5.60 -6.74
N HIS A 241 9.91 -4.90 -5.63
CA HIS A 241 8.85 -4.09 -5.01
C HIS A 241 8.19 -3.07 -5.97
N SER A 242 8.84 -2.77 -7.09
CA SER A 242 8.34 -1.85 -8.12
C SER A 242 7.66 -2.56 -9.30
N ALA A 243 7.27 -3.85 -9.18
CA ALA A 243 6.70 -4.63 -10.29
C ALA A 243 5.46 -3.98 -10.92
N HIS A 244 4.64 -3.26 -10.14
CA HIS A 244 3.49 -2.51 -10.67
C HIS A 244 3.87 -1.45 -11.73
N LEU A 245 5.12 -0.95 -11.71
CA LEU A 245 5.67 -0.01 -12.69
C LEU A 245 6.42 -0.72 -13.83
N LYS A 246 7.26 -1.73 -13.47
CA LYS A 246 8.21 -2.39 -14.37
C LYS A 246 7.63 -3.58 -15.12
N ALA A 247 6.72 -4.32 -14.49
CA ALA A 247 6.06 -5.51 -15.02
C ALA A 247 4.53 -5.47 -14.78
N PRO A 248 3.82 -4.38 -15.17
CA PRO A 248 2.40 -4.19 -14.85
C PRO A 248 1.50 -5.31 -15.38
N GLY A 249 1.91 -6.01 -16.45
CA GLY A 249 1.18 -7.16 -16.99
C GLY A 249 1.22 -8.38 -16.06
N GLU A 250 2.35 -8.64 -15.41
CA GLU A 250 2.47 -9.74 -14.45
C GLU A 250 1.60 -9.49 -13.21
N VAL A 251 1.64 -8.25 -12.69
CA VAL A 251 0.80 -7.85 -11.55
C VAL A 251 -0.69 -7.92 -11.91
N ALA A 252 -1.07 -7.39 -13.08
CA ALA A 252 -2.45 -7.43 -13.54
C ALA A 252 -2.96 -8.87 -13.68
N ARG A 253 -2.16 -9.80 -14.22
CA ARG A 253 -2.54 -11.21 -14.37
C ARG A 253 -2.83 -11.89 -13.02
N VAL A 254 -2.04 -11.61 -11.97
CA VAL A 254 -2.28 -12.15 -10.63
C VAL A 254 -3.62 -11.64 -10.08
N ILE A 255 -3.89 -10.35 -10.23
CA ILE A 255 -5.15 -9.73 -9.79
C ILE A 255 -6.34 -10.31 -10.57
N GLU A 256 -6.22 -10.40 -11.89
CA GLU A 256 -7.25 -10.95 -12.79
C GLU A 256 -7.58 -12.41 -12.45
N ASN A 257 -6.55 -13.24 -12.18
CA ASN A 257 -6.74 -14.64 -11.81
C ASN A 257 -7.52 -14.80 -10.49
N LEU A 258 -7.24 -13.96 -9.48
CA LEU A 258 -8.01 -13.99 -8.24
C LEU A 258 -9.43 -13.45 -8.47
N ALA A 259 -9.55 -12.29 -9.12
CA ALA A 259 -10.84 -11.66 -9.37
C ALA A 259 -11.79 -12.58 -10.15
N GLY A 260 -11.28 -13.29 -11.18
CA GLY A 260 -12.06 -14.26 -11.95
C GLY A 260 -12.49 -15.51 -11.17
N LYS A 261 -11.87 -15.80 -10.00
CA LYS A 261 -12.27 -16.91 -9.12
C LYS A 261 -13.33 -16.49 -8.09
N VAL A 262 -13.40 -15.20 -7.73
CA VAL A 262 -14.20 -14.74 -6.58
C VAL A 262 -15.29 -13.73 -6.94
N LEU A 263 -15.24 -13.14 -8.13
CA LEU A 263 -16.25 -12.21 -8.66
C LEU A 263 -16.96 -12.87 -9.85
N HIS A 264 -18.24 -13.18 -9.68
CA HIS A 264 -19.10 -13.83 -10.69
C HIS A 264 -20.17 -12.87 -11.18
#